data_70ee06bde3ae4576c0ba7af6af1e4c28
#
_entry.id   70ee06bde3ae4576c0ba7af6af1e4c28
#
_cell.length_a   1.000
_cell.length_b   1.000
_cell.length_c   1.000
_cell.angle_alpha   90.00
_cell.angle_beta   90.00
_cell.angle_gamma   90.00
#
_symmetry.space_group_name_H-M   'P 1'
#
loop_
_entity.id
_entity.type
_entity.pdbx_description
1 polymer ?
#
loop_
_entity_poly.entity_id
_entity_poly.type
_entity_poly.pdbx_seq_one_letter_code
_entity_poly.pdbx_strand_id
1 'polypeptide(L)'
;IYEKDSAALRDEKYISDVRVQILRLNYIGEPKYPVDITSPSEKYRVEMNFLMFNNFRNNIITSLCRQLDRNALIMVDYIEHGKHLQRVLQRNCPGKKIYFIRGEVDVEDRERVKKIMEIEDDVIVVAISKIFSTGINIKNLHYIVFGSGGKAKIKTIQSIGRGLRLHKNKAKLIIFDIGDKLQYGERHLLKRIELYKKEKINYGIKEITEQDGGQKDGS
;
A
#
# COMPACT_ATOMS: atom_id res chain seq x y z
N ILE A 1 -23.08 -12.37 -21.85
CA ILE A 1 -22.70 -11.22 -21.01
C ILE A 1 -21.37 -10.72 -21.57
N TYR A 2 -21.39 -9.58 -22.26
CA TYR A 2 -20.16 -8.94 -22.78
C TYR A 2 -19.36 -8.38 -21.61
N GLU A 3 -18.25 -9.02 -21.22
CA GLU A 3 -17.23 -8.40 -20.39
C GLU A 3 -16.48 -7.36 -21.24
N LYS A 4 -16.79 -6.08 -21.08
CA LYS A 4 -15.94 -5.02 -21.64
C LYS A 4 -14.55 -5.10 -20.98
N ASP A 5 -13.50 -5.14 -21.81
CA ASP A 5 -12.11 -5.09 -21.35
C ASP A 5 -11.88 -3.82 -20.52
N SER A 6 -11.14 -3.93 -19.42
CA SER A 6 -10.80 -2.81 -18.53
C SER A 6 -10.03 -1.68 -19.24
N ALA A 7 -9.34 -1.99 -20.35
CA ALA A 7 -8.70 -1.00 -21.20
C ALA A 7 -9.73 -0.17 -21.96
N ALA A 8 -10.76 -0.80 -22.56
CA ALA A 8 -11.83 -0.11 -23.28
C ALA A 8 -12.66 0.81 -22.36
N LEU A 9 -12.90 0.38 -21.10
CA LEU A 9 -13.60 1.21 -20.10
C LEU A 9 -12.77 2.42 -19.66
N ARG A 10 -11.43 2.35 -19.72
CA ARG A 10 -10.53 3.50 -19.47
C ARG A 10 -10.56 4.49 -20.63
N ASP A 11 -10.53 4.01 -21.87
CA ASP A 11 -10.60 4.84 -23.08
C ASP A 11 -11.95 5.57 -23.18
N GLU A 12 -13.03 4.95 -22.69
CA GLU A 12 -14.36 5.58 -22.61
C GLU A 12 -14.51 6.52 -21.38
N LYS A 13 -13.45 6.78 -20.59
CA LYS A 13 -13.44 7.61 -19.35
C LYS A 13 -14.41 7.15 -18.25
N TYR A 14 -14.83 5.90 -18.27
CA TYR A 14 -15.66 5.34 -17.21
C TYR A 14 -14.89 4.90 -15.97
N ILE A 15 -13.57 4.69 -16.09
CA ILE A 15 -12.68 4.27 -15.00
C ILE A 15 -11.57 5.31 -14.83
N SER A 16 -11.16 5.57 -13.58
CA SER A 16 -10.03 6.46 -13.27
C SER A 16 -8.75 5.92 -13.91
N ASP A 17 -7.92 6.81 -14.48
CA ASP A 17 -6.55 6.47 -14.87
C ASP A 17 -5.78 6.04 -13.62
N VAL A 18 -5.18 4.85 -13.68
CA VAL A 18 -4.42 4.27 -12.57
C VAL A 18 -2.94 4.30 -12.92
N ARG A 19 -2.15 4.93 -12.07
CA ARG A 19 -0.70 4.91 -12.17
C ARG A 19 -0.09 4.27 -10.94
N VAL A 20 0.88 3.38 -11.12
CA VAL A 20 1.63 2.76 -10.03
C VAL A 20 3.03 3.34 -9.97
N GLN A 21 3.42 3.78 -8.77
CA GLN A 21 4.80 4.12 -8.45
C GLN A 21 5.33 3.07 -7.48
N ILE A 22 6.23 2.23 -7.95
CA ILE A 22 6.91 1.23 -7.13
C ILE A 22 8.10 1.91 -6.45
N LEU A 23 8.12 1.84 -5.12
CA LEU A 23 9.27 2.23 -4.30
C LEU A 23 9.97 0.96 -3.86
N ARG A 24 11.06 0.59 -4.53
CA ARG A 24 11.81 -0.65 -4.26
C ARG A 24 12.92 -0.36 -3.27
N LEU A 25 12.78 -0.91 -2.07
CA LEU A 25 13.65 -0.62 -0.93
C LEU A 25 14.78 -1.63 -0.83
N ASN A 26 16.02 -1.13 -0.75
CA ASN A 26 17.23 -1.90 -0.46
C ASN A 26 17.62 -1.64 0.99
N TYR A 27 17.74 -2.69 1.78
CA TYR A 27 18.10 -2.64 3.19
C TYR A 27 19.57 -2.87 3.39
N ILE A 28 20.19 -2.21 4.38
CA ILE A 28 21.58 -2.49 4.81
C ILE A 28 21.61 -3.79 5.62
N GLY A 29 20.59 -4.02 6.47
CA GLY A 29 20.44 -5.21 7.27
C GLY A 29 19.46 -6.21 6.67
N GLU A 30 19.69 -7.49 6.90
CA GLU A 30 18.78 -8.56 6.55
C GLU A 30 18.02 -9.09 7.78
N PRO A 31 16.82 -9.69 7.58
CA PRO A 31 16.16 -10.38 8.66
C PRO A 31 17.06 -11.48 9.23
N LYS A 32 17.31 -11.45 10.54
CA LYS A 32 18.06 -12.51 11.21
C LYS A 32 17.14 -13.73 11.39
N TYR A 33 17.43 -14.79 10.65
CA TYR A 33 16.72 -16.05 10.80
C TYR A 33 17.37 -16.85 11.93
N PRO A 34 16.61 -17.27 12.97
CA PRO A 34 17.10 -18.22 13.96
C PRO A 34 17.59 -19.52 13.29
N VAL A 35 18.64 -20.13 13.84
CA VAL A 35 19.35 -21.26 13.21
C VAL A 35 18.44 -22.51 13.08
N ASP A 36 17.49 -22.65 13.96
CA ASP A 36 16.50 -23.74 14.02
C ASP A 36 15.34 -23.56 13.04
N ILE A 37 15.17 -22.38 12.43
CA ILE A 37 14.11 -22.12 11.47
C ILE A 37 14.48 -22.63 10.08
N THR A 38 13.88 -23.76 9.70
CA THR A 38 14.04 -24.37 8.37
C THR A 38 12.81 -24.19 7.48
N SER A 39 11.63 -24.07 8.08
CA SER A 39 10.35 -23.95 7.37
C SER A 39 10.24 -22.65 6.57
N PRO A 40 9.87 -22.70 5.27
CA PRO A 40 9.64 -21.52 4.45
C PRO A 40 8.56 -20.57 5.03
N SER A 41 7.54 -21.10 5.68
CA SER A 41 6.47 -20.32 6.30
C SER A 41 6.97 -19.53 7.51
N GLU A 42 7.86 -20.10 8.30
CA GLU A 42 8.47 -19.42 9.44
C GLU A 42 9.46 -18.35 8.99
N LYS A 43 10.30 -18.66 7.99
CA LYS A 43 11.19 -17.66 7.37
C LYS A 43 10.40 -16.47 6.83
N TYR A 44 9.29 -16.73 6.14
CA TYR A 44 8.38 -15.68 5.70
C TYR A 44 7.86 -14.84 6.86
N ARG A 45 7.47 -15.47 7.98
CA ARG A 45 6.98 -14.74 9.17
C ARG A 45 8.06 -13.86 9.78
N VAL A 46 9.31 -14.34 9.84
CA VAL A 46 10.46 -13.55 10.32
C VAL A 46 10.68 -12.31 9.42
N GLU A 47 10.68 -12.49 8.10
CA GLU A 47 10.81 -11.37 7.16
C GLU A 47 9.66 -10.37 7.31
N MET A 48 8.42 -10.83 7.42
CA MET A 48 7.28 -9.93 7.63
C MET A 48 7.36 -9.17 8.94
N ASN A 49 7.81 -9.82 10.03
CA ASN A 49 8.02 -9.16 11.31
C ASN A 49 9.12 -8.09 11.22
N PHE A 50 10.22 -8.37 10.55
CA PHE A 50 11.27 -7.39 10.27
C PHE A 50 10.70 -6.18 9.53
N LEU A 51 9.94 -6.39 8.45
CA LEU A 51 9.38 -5.32 7.63
C LEU A 51 8.37 -4.45 8.38
N MET A 52 7.54 -5.05 9.24
CA MET A 52 6.53 -4.30 10.01
C MET A 52 7.15 -3.22 10.90
N PHE A 53 8.30 -3.50 11.50
CA PHE A 53 8.92 -2.63 12.50
C PHE A 53 10.22 -1.97 12.01
N ASN A 54 10.60 -2.19 10.76
CA ASN A 54 11.80 -1.58 10.19
C ASN A 54 11.65 -0.05 10.07
N ASN A 55 12.54 0.68 10.71
CA ASN A 55 12.48 2.14 10.79
C ASN A 55 12.65 2.80 9.42
N PHE A 56 13.61 2.35 8.60
CA PHE A 56 13.84 2.89 7.27
C PHE A 56 12.57 2.79 6.42
N ARG A 57 11.96 1.61 6.38
CA ARG A 57 10.73 1.35 5.65
C ARG A 57 9.58 2.23 6.11
N ASN A 58 9.35 2.29 7.41
CA ASN A 58 8.27 3.09 7.99
C ASN A 58 8.51 4.60 7.80
N ASN A 59 9.76 5.06 7.80
CA ASN A 59 10.13 6.43 7.49
C ASN A 59 9.84 6.79 6.02
N ILE A 60 10.10 5.88 5.07
CA ILE A 60 9.73 6.08 3.66
C ILE A 60 8.22 6.22 3.51
N ILE A 61 7.43 5.32 4.12
CA ILE A 61 5.96 5.40 4.11
C ILE A 61 5.49 6.73 4.72
N THR A 62 6.06 7.13 5.84
CA THR A 62 5.70 8.36 6.54
C THR A 62 6.04 9.61 5.73
N SER A 63 7.24 9.64 5.15
CA SER A 63 7.68 10.75 4.30
C SER A 63 6.83 10.90 3.05
N LEU A 64 6.43 9.78 2.46
CA LEU A 64 5.45 9.74 1.40
C LEU A 64 4.12 10.34 1.85
N CYS A 65 3.54 9.82 2.93
CA CYS A 65 2.23 10.25 3.44
C CYS A 65 2.18 11.74 3.81
N ARG A 66 3.29 12.31 4.25
CA ARG A 66 3.40 13.75 4.53
C ARG A 66 3.20 14.62 3.29
N GLN A 67 3.58 14.11 2.13
CA GLN A 67 3.51 14.84 0.86
C GLN A 67 2.17 14.67 0.12
N LEU A 68 1.32 13.73 0.55
CA LEU A 68 0.01 13.54 -0.06
C LEU A 68 -0.92 14.69 0.34
N ASP A 69 -1.66 15.21 -0.61
CA ASP A 69 -2.55 16.36 -0.46
C ASP A 69 -4.04 16.01 -0.55
N ARG A 70 -4.36 14.72 -0.63
CA ARG A 70 -5.71 14.16 -0.76
C ARG A 70 -5.83 12.86 0.00
N ASN A 71 -7.05 12.31 0.05
CA ASN A 71 -7.36 11.07 0.73
C ASN A 71 -6.49 9.90 0.29
N ALA A 72 -5.87 9.25 1.27
CA ALA A 72 -4.99 8.12 1.10
C ALA A 72 -5.44 6.90 1.91
N LEU A 73 -5.40 5.72 1.28
CA LEU A 73 -5.64 4.44 1.91
C LEU A 73 -4.32 3.66 1.99
N ILE A 74 -3.86 3.39 3.21
CA ILE A 74 -2.70 2.52 3.45
C ILE A 74 -3.19 1.12 3.78
N MET A 75 -2.82 0.16 2.96
CA MET A 75 -3.22 -1.24 3.13
C MET A 75 -2.12 -2.04 3.79
N VAL A 76 -2.41 -2.63 4.94
CA VAL A 76 -1.52 -3.51 5.69
C VAL A 76 -2.16 -4.88 5.90
N ASP A 77 -1.34 -5.91 6.19
CA ASP A 77 -1.85 -7.28 6.35
C ASP A 77 -1.97 -7.70 7.83
N TYR A 78 -1.31 -6.97 8.73
CA TYR A 78 -1.25 -7.29 10.17
C TYR A 78 -1.74 -6.12 11.02
N ILE A 79 -2.51 -6.45 12.07
CA ILE A 79 -3.08 -5.46 13.00
C ILE A 79 -1.97 -4.68 13.73
N GLU A 80 -0.93 -5.36 14.17
CA GLU A 80 0.22 -4.75 14.86
C GLU A 80 0.93 -3.73 13.96
N HIS A 81 1.11 -4.06 12.67
CA HIS A 81 1.68 -3.13 11.70
C HIS A 81 0.77 -1.90 11.52
N GLY A 82 -0.54 -2.11 11.41
CA GLY A 82 -1.50 -1.01 11.31
C GLY A 82 -1.47 -0.07 12.51
N LYS A 83 -1.47 -0.63 13.73
CA LYS A 83 -1.34 0.15 14.96
C LYS A 83 0.00 0.89 15.05
N HIS A 84 1.08 0.24 14.62
CA HIS A 84 2.41 0.86 14.61
C HIS A 84 2.44 2.04 13.63
N LEU A 85 2.03 1.83 12.38
CA LEU A 85 1.97 2.88 11.37
C LEU A 85 1.03 4.03 11.78
N GLN A 86 -0.14 3.75 12.35
CA GLN A 86 -1.02 4.80 12.85
C GLN A 86 -0.29 5.72 13.83
N ARG A 87 0.40 5.15 14.84
CA ARG A 87 1.15 5.92 15.84
C ARG A 87 2.27 6.75 15.21
N VAL A 88 3.03 6.16 14.28
CA VAL A 88 4.12 6.83 13.59
C VAL A 88 3.59 7.98 12.73
N LEU A 89 2.51 7.77 12.00
CA LEU A 89 1.88 8.78 11.16
C LEU A 89 1.29 9.92 11.98
N GLN A 90 0.60 9.63 13.08
CA GLN A 90 0.06 10.66 13.98
C GLN A 90 1.14 11.59 14.55
N ARG A 91 2.33 11.04 14.85
CA ARG A 91 3.46 11.85 15.34
C ARG A 91 4.13 12.69 14.24
N ASN A 92 4.20 12.17 13.02
CA ASN A 92 5.03 12.71 11.95
C ASN A 92 4.27 13.41 10.82
N CYS A 93 2.95 13.35 10.82
CA CYS A 93 2.09 14.03 9.84
C CYS A 93 1.12 14.99 10.57
N PRO A 94 1.64 16.06 11.22
CA PRO A 94 0.80 17.01 11.93
C PRO A 94 -0.19 17.65 10.96
N GLY A 95 -1.42 17.85 11.40
CA GLY A 95 -2.50 18.42 10.59
C GLY A 95 -3.30 17.41 9.77
N LYS A 96 -2.83 16.15 9.63
CA LYS A 96 -3.61 15.10 8.96
C LYS A 96 -4.40 14.26 9.95
N LYS A 97 -5.63 13.93 9.60
CA LYS A 97 -6.44 12.97 10.35
C LYS A 97 -6.04 11.55 9.97
N ILE A 98 -5.65 10.74 10.96
CA ILE A 98 -5.16 9.37 10.76
C ILE A 98 -6.13 8.40 11.42
N TYR A 99 -6.76 7.55 10.62
CA TYR A 99 -7.68 6.51 11.10
C TYR A 99 -7.04 5.13 10.95
N PHE A 100 -7.39 4.19 11.84
CA PHE A 100 -7.04 2.78 11.69
C PHE A 100 -8.31 1.92 11.78
N ILE A 101 -8.53 1.10 10.74
CA ILE A 101 -9.67 0.18 10.64
C ILE A 101 -9.13 -1.26 10.69
N ARG A 102 -9.54 -2.00 11.73
CA ARG A 102 -8.97 -3.32 12.05
C ARG A 102 -9.46 -4.46 11.16
N GLY A 103 -10.63 -4.32 10.54
CA GLY A 103 -11.20 -5.37 9.71
C GLY A 103 -11.86 -6.49 10.53
N GLU A 104 -12.50 -6.15 11.63
CA GLU A 104 -13.23 -7.10 12.48
C GLU A 104 -14.53 -7.56 11.79
N VAL A 105 -15.22 -6.64 11.11
CA VAL A 105 -16.41 -6.91 10.29
C VAL A 105 -16.21 -6.33 8.91
N ASP A 106 -15.81 -7.17 7.95
CA ASP A 106 -15.35 -6.76 6.62
C ASP A 106 -16.31 -5.79 5.88
N VAL A 107 -17.62 -5.95 6.03
CA VAL A 107 -18.62 -5.10 5.35
C VAL A 107 -18.76 -3.76 6.05
N GLU A 108 -18.95 -3.75 7.36
CA GLU A 108 -19.12 -2.53 8.16
C GLU A 108 -17.87 -1.66 8.14
N ASP A 109 -16.70 -2.28 8.29
CA ASP A 109 -15.41 -1.58 8.26
C ASP A 109 -15.14 -0.95 6.89
N ARG A 110 -15.52 -1.63 5.79
CA ARG A 110 -15.41 -1.07 4.44
C ARG A 110 -16.33 0.14 4.24
N GLU A 111 -17.58 0.06 4.67
CA GLU A 111 -18.52 1.19 4.60
C GLU A 111 -18.05 2.35 5.50
N ARG A 112 -17.45 2.07 6.65
CA ARG A 112 -16.84 3.08 7.52
C ARG A 112 -15.69 3.81 6.83
N VAL A 113 -14.74 3.10 6.19
CA VAL A 113 -13.66 3.71 5.40
C VAL A 113 -14.23 4.59 4.30
N LYS A 114 -15.21 4.07 3.56
CA LYS A 114 -15.88 4.80 2.48
C LYS A 114 -16.52 6.09 3.00
N LYS A 115 -17.30 6.01 4.08
CA LYS A 115 -17.97 7.16 4.69
C LYS A 115 -16.98 8.24 5.15
N ILE A 116 -15.89 7.85 5.81
CA ILE A 116 -14.83 8.79 6.23
C ILE A 116 -14.28 9.52 5.01
N MET A 117 -13.88 8.79 3.96
CA MET A 117 -13.27 9.36 2.78
C MET A 117 -14.22 10.14 1.86
N GLU A 118 -15.53 9.91 1.95
CA GLU A 118 -16.53 10.69 1.21
C GLU A 118 -16.88 12.02 1.90
N ILE A 119 -16.71 12.10 3.22
CA ILE A 119 -17.05 13.28 4.02
C ILE A 119 -15.82 14.18 4.24
N GLU A 120 -14.65 13.58 4.40
CA GLU A 120 -13.42 14.27 4.77
C GLU A 120 -12.43 14.31 3.61
N ASP A 121 -11.69 15.40 3.50
CA ASP A 121 -10.56 15.57 2.60
C ASP A 121 -9.24 15.52 3.37
N ASP A 122 -8.15 15.13 2.68
CA ASP A 122 -6.79 15.04 3.22
C ASP A 122 -6.65 14.11 4.45
N VAL A 123 -7.39 13.02 4.43
CA VAL A 123 -7.30 12.00 5.49
C VAL A 123 -6.46 10.80 5.06
N ILE A 124 -5.83 10.16 6.03
CA ILE A 124 -5.13 8.90 5.84
C ILE A 124 -5.87 7.82 6.62
N VAL A 125 -6.33 6.80 5.93
CA VAL A 125 -6.90 5.61 6.55
C VAL A 125 -5.93 4.45 6.41
N VAL A 126 -5.43 3.93 7.53
CA VAL A 126 -4.71 2.67 7.57
C VAL A 126 -5.75 1.56 7.75
N ALA A 127 -5.74 0.55 6.90
CA ALA A 127 -6.73 -0.53 6.96
C ALA A 127 -6.13 -1.89 6.63
N ILE A 128 -6.72 -2.94 7.22
CA ILE A 128 -6.33 -4.31 6.92
C ILE A 128 -6.78 -4.68 5.50
N SER A 129 -5.84 -5.16 4.69
CA SER A 129 -6.05 -5.46 3.26
C SER A 129 -7.22 -6.40 2.98
N LYS A 130 -7.54 -7.29 3.91
CA LYS A 130 -8.65 -8.25 3.80
C LYS A 130 -10.00 -7.57 3.60
N ILE A 131 -10.22 -6.39 4.18
CA ILE A 131 -11.47 -5.61 4.04
C ILE A 131 -11.81 -5.34 2.56
N PHE A 132 -10.78 -5.22 1.74
CA PHE A 132 -10.90 -4.90 0.32
C PHE A 132 -10.75 -6.10 -0.61
N SER A 133 -10.91 -7.32 -0.10
CA SER A 133 -10.79 -8.57 -0.88
C SER A 133 -11.79 -8.67 -2.03
N THR A 134 -12.95 -8.00 -1.92
CA THR A 134 -14.01 -7.94 -2.94
C THR A 134 -13.95 -6.67 -3.79
N GLY A 135 -12.99 -5.79 -3.54
CA GLY A 135 -12.78 -4.55 -4.29
C GLY A 135 -12.85 -3.28 -3.47
N ILE A 136 -12.40 -2.19 -4.08
CA ILE A 136 -12.44 -0.85 -3.52
C ILE A 136 -13.41 -0.01 -4.34
N ASN A 137 -14.45 0.51 -3.70
CA ASN A 137 -15.42 1.43 -4.32
C ASN A 137 -15.55 2.69 -3.47
N ILE A 138 -14.49 3.49 -3.43
CA ILE A 138 -14.43 4.76 -2.70
C ILE A 138 -14.20 5.87 -3.70
N LYS A 139 -15.19 6.75 -3.84
CA LYS A 139 -15.20 7.80 -4.88
C LYS A 139 -14.09 8.84 -4.67
N ASN A 140 -13.87 9.27 -3.43
CA ASN A 140 -12.90 10.32 -3.08
C ASN A 140 -11.55 9.74 -2.61
N LEU A 141 -11.13 8.59 -3.16
CA LEU A 141 -9.83 7.97 -2.89
C LEU A 141 -8.84 8.34 -4.00
N HIS A 142 -7.77 9.06 -3.67
CA HIS A 142 -6.76 9.55 -4.62
C HIS A 142 -5.46 8.76 -4.57
N TYR A 143 -5.12 8.24 -3.39
CA TYR A 143 -3.88 7.51 -3.18
C TYR A 143 -4.13 6.17 -2.49
N ILE A 144 -3.45 5.14 -2.96
CA ILE A 144 -3.34 3.85 -2.26
C ILE A 144 -1.86 3.61 -1.97
N VAL A 145 -1.54 3.23 -0.74
CA VAL A 145 -0.20 2.78 -0.36
C VAL A 145 -0.27 1.32 0.02
N PHE A 146 0.42 0.46 -0.71
CA PHE A 146 0.60 -0.92 -0.31
C PHE A 146 1.68 -1.01 0.77
N GLY A 147 1.25 -0.79 2.00
CA GLY A 147 2.10 -0.77 3.20
C GLY A 147 2.59 -2.15 3.65
N SER A 148 2.16 -3.26 3.04
CA SER A 148 2.69 -4.61 3.25
C SER A 148 2.93 -5.28 1.91
N GLY A 149 3.94 -6.16 1.84
CA GLY A 149 4.34 -6.86 0.62
C GLY A 149 3.50 -8.10 0.25
N GLY A 150 2.44 -8.42 0.99
CA GLY A 150 1.72 -9.69 0.88
C GLY A 150 0.92 -9.92 -0.42
N LYS A 151 0.49 -11.17 -0.63
CA LYS A 151 -0.30 -11.60 -1.81
C LYS A 151 -1.69 -10.96 -1.91
N ALA A 152 -2.24 -10.43 -0.82
CA ALA A 152 -3.59 -9.83 -0.79
C ALA A 152 -3.76 -8.69 -1.80
N LYS A 153 -2.67 -7.98 -2.15
CA LYS A 153 -2.65 -6.88 -3.12
C LYS A 153 -3.03 -7.31 -4.54
N ILE A 154 -2.79 -8.56 -4.92
CA ILE A 154 -3.15 -9.09 -6.24
C ILE A 154 -4.64 -8.94 -6.50
N LYS A 155 -5.48 -9.35 -5.54
CA LYS A 155 -6.94 -9.20 -5.64
C LYS A 155 -7.36 -7.74 -5.70
N THR A 156 -6.71 -6.88 -4.92
CA THR A 156 -6.94 -5.44 -4.93
C THR A 156 -6.64 -4.83 -6.30
N ILE A 157 -5.49 -5.15 -6.89
CA ILE A 157 -5.10 -4.66 -8.22
C ILE A 157 -6.10 -5.09 -9.29
N GLN A 158 -6.51 -6.36 -9.28
CA GLN A 158 -7.53 -6.88 -10.21
C GLN A 158 -8.88 -6.18 -10.05
N SER A 159 -9.28 -5.86 -8.82
CA SER A 159 -10.54 -5.15 -8.57
C SER A 159 -10.46 -3.66 -8.93
N ILE A 160 -9.29 -3.04 -8.77
CA ILE A 160 -9.01 -1.68 -9.22
C ILE A 160 -9.15 -1.59 -10.74
N GLY A 161 -8.61 -2.58 -11.47
CA GLY A 161 -8.75 -2.66 -12.93
C GLY A 161 -10.20 -2.76 -13.41
N ARG A 162 -11.11 -3.29 -12.58
CA ARG A 162 -12.50 -3.57 -12.97
C ARG A 162 -13.54 -2.55 -12.49
N GLY A 163 -13.24 -1.68 -11.55
CA GLY A 163 -14.32 -1.02 -10.82
C GLY A 163 -14.09 0.33 -10.16
N LEU A 164 -12.98 1.00 -10.37
CA LEU A 164 -12.84 2.36 -9.86
C LEU A 164 -13.63 3.33 -10.75
N ARG A 165 -14.87 3.60 -10.32
CA ARG A 165 -15.72 4.57 -10.99
C ARG A 165 -15.15 5.98 -10.81
N LEU A 166 -15.16 6.74 -11.90
CA LEU A 166 -14.80 8.16 -11.87
C LEU A 166 -15.77 8.94 -10.99
N HIS A 167 -15.23 9.70 -10.06
CA HIS A 167 -15.92 10.84 -9.48
C HIS A 167 -15.72 12.04 -10.41
N LYS A 168 -16.70 12.95 -10.50
CA LYS A 168 -16.67 14.13 -11.41
C LYS A 168 -15.36 14.94 -11.34
N ASN A 169 -14.66 14.89 -10.21
CA ASN A 169 -13.41 15.62 -9.95
C ASN A 169 -12.16 14.72 -9.84
N LYS A 170 -12.25 13.42 -10.18
CA LYS A 170 -11.15 12.48 -10.01
C LYS A 170 -10.65 11.99 -11.36
N ALA A 171 -9.56 12.57 -11.81
CA ALA A 171 -8.91 12.17 -13.07
C ALA A 171 -7.97 10.95 -12.91
N LYS A 172 -7.37 10.76 -11.72
CA LYS A 172 -6.31 9.75 -11.50
C LYS A 172 -6.38 9.10 -10.12
N LEU A 173 -5.99 7.83 -10.05
CA LEU A 173 -5.62 7.13 -8.82
C LEU A 173 -4.13 6.78 -8.87
N ILE A 174 -3.38 7.17 -7.86
CA ILE A 174 -1.97 6.83 -7.74
C ILE A 174 -1.80 5.74 -6.69
N ILE A 175 -1.14 4.65 -7.06
CA ILE A 175 -0.79 3.56 -6.17
C ILE A 175 0.71 3.64 -5.89
N PHE A 176 1.09 3.76 -4.63
CA PHE A 176 2.45 3.59 -4.16
C PHE A 176 2.63 2.16 -3.69
N ASP A 177 3.38 1.39 -4.44
CA ASP A 177 3.68 -0.01 -4.13
C ASP A 177 5.06 -0.11 -3.46
N ILE A 178 5.06 -0.38 -2.15
CA ILE A 178 6.32 -0.58 -1.41
C ILE A 178 6.81 -1.99 -1.69
N GLY A 179 7.89 -2.06 -2.46
CA GLY A 179 8.60 -3.30 -2.79
C GLY A 179 9.81 -3.46 -1.90
N ASP A 180 9.98 -4.63 -1.32
CA ASP A 180 11.06 -4.92 -0.39
C ASP A 180 12.05 -5.88 -1.06
N LYS A 181 13.32 -5.49 -1.23
CA LYS A 181 14.38 -6.32 -1.84
C LYS A 181 14.92 -7.32 -0.82
N LEU A 182 14.03 -8.21 -0.38
CA LEU A 182 14.28 -9.33 0.51
C LEU A 182 13.73 -10.61 -0.13
N GLN A 183 14.01 -11.77 0.45
CA GLN A 183 13.70 -13.06 -0.18
C GLN A 183 12.23 -13.21 -0.59
N TYR A 184 11.29 -12.91 0.27
CA TYR A 184 9.85 -13.05 0.00
C TYR A 184 9.24 -11.76 -0.55
N GLY A 185 9.68 -10.61 -0.06
CA GLY A 185 9.24 -9.29 -0.53
C GLY A 185 9.46 -9.12 -2.01
N GLU A 186 10.65 -9.45 -2.50
CA GLU A 186 11.02 -9.39 -3.91
C GLU A 186 10.16 -10.32 -4.78
N ARG A 187 9.98 -11.57 -4.36
CA ARG A 187 9.11 -12.52 -5.09
C ARG A 187 7.67 -12.01 -5.22
N HIS A 188 7.16 -11.38 -4.16
CA HIS A 188 5.81 -10.81 -4.18
C HIS A 188 5.73 -9.57 -5.06
N LEU A 189 6.78 -8.73 -5.06
CA LEU A 189 6.86 -7.57 -5.95
C LEU A 189 6.87 -8.00 -7.42
N LEU A 190 7.70 -8.97 -7.80
CA LEU A 190 7.76 -9.46 -9.17
C LEU A 190 6.39 -9.96 -9.67
N LYS A 191 5.65 -10.70 -8.84
CA LYS A 191 4.28 -11.13 -9.18
C LYS A 191 3.32 -9.96 -9.37
N ARG A 192 3.46 -8.88 -8.61
CA ARG A 192 2.65 -7.66 -8.80
C ARG A 192 3.02 -6.95 -10.09
N ILE A 193 4.31 -6.89 -10.43
CA ILE A 193 4.79 -6.30 -11.70
C ILE A 193 4.23 -7.07 -12.90
N GLU A 194 4.25 -8.41 -12.85
CA GLU A 194 3.62 -9.24 -13.90
C GLU A 194 2.14 -8.91 -14.08
N LEU A 195 1.43 -8.71 -12.95
CA LEU A 195 0.03 -8.33 -12.97
C LEU A 195 -0.18 -6.92 -13.53
N TYR A 196 0.66 -5.94 -13.19
CA TYR A 196 0.59 -4.59 -13.77
C TYR A 196 0.74 -4.64 -15.30
N LYS A 197 1.68 -5.45 -15.80
CA LYS A 197 1.86 -5.68 -17.24
C LYS A 197 0.61 -6.31 -17.88
N LYS A 198 0.07 -7.37 -17.25
CA LYS A 198 -1.12 -8.09 -17.73
C LYS A 198 -2.35 -7.19 -17.80
N GLU A 199 -2.57 -6.39 -16.78
CA GLU A 199 -3.71 -5.45 -16.67
C GLU A 199 -3.45 -4.12 -17.41
N LYS A 200 -2.33 -4.00 -18.14
CA LYS A 200 -1.93 -2.78 -18.88
C LYS A 200 -1.94 -1.53 -18.00
N ILE A 201 -1.53 -1.67 -16.74
CA ILE A 201 -1.43 -0.55 -15.79
C ILE A 201 -0.05 0.11 -15.93
N ASN A 202 -0.02 1.42 -16.12
CA ASN A 202 1.22 2.18 -16.19
C ASN A 202 1.94 2.16 -14.83
N TYR A 203 3.22 1.76 -14.81
CA TYR A 203 4.02 1.78 -13.60
C TYR A 203 5.42 2.32 -13.83
N GLY A 204 6.00 2.90 -12.78
CA GLY A 204 7.42 3.29 -12.71
C GLY A 204 8.06 2.66 -11.48
N ILE A 205 9.38 2.47 -11.51
CA ILE A 205 10.14 1.92 -10.40
C ILE A 205 11.17 2.97 -9.96
N LYS A 206 11.21 3.22 -8.64
CA LYS A 206 12.25 4.03 -7.98
C LYS A 206 12.94 3.17 -6.94
N GLU A 207 14.25 2.98 -7.10
CA GLU A 207 15.11 2.32 -6.10
C GLU A 207 15.41 3.31 -4.97
N ILE A 208 15.34 2.86 -3.73
CA ILE A 208 15.68 3.63 -2.54
C ILE A 208 16.52 2.72 -1.65
N THR A 209 17.77 3.13 -1.40
CA THR A 209 18.71 2.39 -0.56
C THR A 209 18.78 3.03 0.82
N GLU A 210 18.72 2.21 1.86
CA GLU A 210 19.01 2.63 3.22
C GLU A 210 20.45 3.14 3.27
N GLN A 211 20.67 4.28 3.91
CA GLN A 211 22.00 4.82 4.13
C GLN A 211 22.47 4.44 5.53
N ASP A 212 23.74 4.05 5.66
CA ASP A 212 24.36 3.94 6.97
C ASP A 212 24.20 5.28 7.70
N GLY A 213 23.54 5.25 8.83
CA GLY A 213 23.43 6.39 9.72
C GLY A 213 24.78 6.66 10.35
N GLY A 214 25.78 7.01 9.55
CA GLY A 214 27.04 7.55 10.04
C GLY A 214 26.69 8.76 10.90
N GLN A 215 26.93 8.65 12.20
CA GLN A 215 26.98 9.77 13.11
C GLN A 215 27.77 10.89 12.43
N LYS A 216 27.09 11.96 12.05
CA LYS A 216 27.77 13.24 11.94
C LYS A 216 28.04 13.67 13.37
N ASP A 217 29.18 13.19 13.88
CA ASP A 217 29.80 13.82 15.05
C ASP A 217 30.06 15.26 14.64
N GLY A 218 29.35 16.16 15.32
CA GLY A 218 29.51 17.58 15.17
C GLY A 218 30.92 18.00 15.56
N SER A 219 31.55 18.72 14.71
CA SER A 219 32.67 19.64 15.03
C SER A 219 32.08 21.03 15.14
#